data_ba1b5bcc9aa0d51a615e27992ac575fb
#
_entry.id   ba1b5bcc9aa0d51a615e27992ac575fb
#
_cell.length_a   1.000
_cell.length_b   1.000
_cell.length_c   1.000
_cell.angle_alpha   90.00
_cell.angle_beta   90.00
_cell.angle_gamma   90.00
#
_symmetry.space_group_name_H-M   'P 1'
#
loop_
_entity.id
_entity.type
_entity.pdbx_description
1 polymer ?
#
loop_
_entity_poly.entity_id
_entity_poly.type
_entity_poly.pdbx_seq_one_letter_code
_entity_poly.pdbx_strand_id
1 'polypeptide(L)'
;MTDAADAIEREAMEYDVVIVGAGPAGLSAAIRLKQLDADRSVVVLEKGSEVGAHILSGAVLDPVGLDALIPDWRDRGAPLDVPVTSDSFYVLGEEGRVRVPNAVMPPLMSNHGNYVVSMGNVCRWLAEQAEGLGVEVFPGMAASQLVFDDGGRVKGVVAGEFGREADGSIGAGYEPGMELHGRYVMLGEGVRGSLSKQVIDRFDLAADAEPQKYGIGMKELWEVDPAKHVPGKVLHTMGWPLGSNAGGGSFVYHLNDNQVYVGFVVHLNYKNPYVNPYLSFQQFKHHPMMAELLEGGKRVSYGARAITEGGWQSLPRTAFPGGVLLGCAAGMVNVPRIKGNHNAMLSGKAAAETAHAALEEGRGSDTLTEYDREVREGPIGKDLKAVRNVKPLWSNYGLTASLTVGGASMWMNNIFGWSPFTNAHGKSDADSTEPAKDHKVIEYPKPDGVLSFDRLTNVAYSFTNHEESQPAHLKLRDPDKPVEVDLKIYAGPSARYCPAGVYEFVGEGDDARFVINFQNCVHCKTCDIKDPAQNIVWTTPQGGDGPNYPNM
;
A
#
# COMPACT_ATOMS: atom_id res chain seq x y z
N MET A 1 22.71 20.16 8.32
CA MET A 1 22.69 21.27 9.26
C MET A 1 21.33 21.21 9.93
N THR A 2 21.27 20.68 11.13
CA THR A 2 20.07 20.76 11.97
C THR A 2 20.05 22.17 12.53
N ASP A 3 19.19 23.01 11.95
CA ASP A 3 18.82 24.26 12.57
C ASP A 3 18.32 23.92 13.98
N ALA A 4 18.83 24.65 14.96
CA ALA A 4 18.27 24.71 16.30
C ALA A 4 16.92 25.44 16.20
N ALA A 5 15.91 24.77 15.61
CA ALA A 5 14.53 25.14 15.78
C ALA A 5 14.26 25.00 17.28
N ASP A 6 13.76 26.06 17.90
CA ASP A 6 13.34 26.12 19.29
C ASP A 6 12.72 24.77 19.68
N ALA A 7 13.27 24.13 20.71
CA ALA A 7 12.80 22.83 21.16
C ALA A 7 11.35 23.03 21.64
N ILE A 8 10.41 22.63 20.78
CA ILE A 8 8.98 22.72 21.08
C ILE A 8 8.75 21.78 22.26
N GLU A 9 8.35 22.36 23.40
CA GLU A 9 7.98 21.58 24.57
C GLU A 9 6.66 20.86 24.29
N ARG A 10 6.64 19.54 24.48
CA ARG A 10 5.46 18.69 24.27
C ARG A 10 5.14 17.92 25.52
N GLU A 11 3.85 17.76 25.78
CA GLU A 11 3.40 16.80 26.78
C GLU A 11 3.72 15.38 26.33
N ALA A 12 4.03 14.50 27.28
CA ALA A 12 4.32 13.10 26.99
C ALA A 12 3.34 12.18 27.72
N MET A 13 2.89 11.12 27.04
CA MET A 13 2.11 10.03 27.62
C MET A 13 2.87 8.71 27.46
N GLU A 14 2.79 7.85 28.47
CA GLU A 14 3.49 6.57 28.53
C GLU A 14 2.52 5.41 28.28
N TYR A 15 2.93 4.50 27.40
CA TYR A 15 2.20 3.27 27.08
C TYR A 15 3.16 2.06 27.11
N ASP A 16 2.60 0.85 27.25
CA ASP A 16 3.40 -0.35 26.99
C ASP A 16 3.72 -0.47 25.49
N VAL A 17 2.73 -0.21 24.63
CA VAL A 17 2.90 -0.31 23.18
C VAL A 17 2.21 0.83 22.45
N VAL A 18 2.96 1.52 21.59
CA VAL A 18 2.45 2.53 20.65
C VAL A 18 2.41 1.93 19.25
N ILE A 19 1.25 1.97 18.60
CA ILE A 19 1.03 1.41 17.25
C ILE A 19 0.68 2.54 16.29
N VAL A 20 1.41 2.65 15.18
CA VAL A 20 1.17 3.64 14.14
C VAL A 20 0.49 2.97 12.95
N GLY A 21 -0.77 3.34 12.71
CA GLY A 21 -1.63 2.87 11.63
C GLY A 21 -2.68 1.86 12.08
N ALA A 22 -3.96 2.26 11.99
CA ALA A 22 -5.14 1.42 12.24
C ALA A 22 -5.55 0.58 11.00
N GLY A 23 -4.56 0.04 10.30
CA GLY A 23 -4.77 -0.97 9.26
C GLY A 23 -4.86 -2.38 9.84
N PRO A 24 -5.04 -3.41 8.98
CA PRO A 24 -5.20 -4.79 9.45
C PRO A 24 -4.03 -5.29 10.30
N ALA A 25 -2.80 -4.82 10.07
CA ALA A 25 -1.64 -5.22 10.87
C ALA A 25 -1.64 -4.59 12.27
N GLY A 26 -1.83 -3.26 12.36
CA GLY A 26 -1.82 -2.55 13.65
C GLY A 26 -2.98 -2.95 14.55
N LEU A 27 -4.20 -3.05 14.00
CA LEU A 27 -5.37 -3.49 14.75
C LEU A 27 -5.24 -4.95 15.23
N SER A 28 -4.66 -5.82 14.40
CA SER A 28 -4.39 -7.20 14.83
C SER A 28 -3.37 -7.27 15.97
N ALA A 29 -2.35 -6.41 15.96
CA ALA A 29 -1.40 -6.31 17.05
C ALA A 29 -2.08 -5.83 18.34
N ALA A 30 -2.87 -4.76 18.24
CA ALA A 30 -3.58 -4.18 19.38
C ALA A 30 -4.54 -5.18 20.03
N ILE A 31 -5.40 -5.83 19.22
CA ILE A 31 -6.33 -6.87 19.69
C ILE A 31 -5.57 -8.00 20.39
N ARG A 32 -4.48 -8.49 19.76
CA ARG A 32 -3.74 -9.62 20.31
C ARG A 32 -3.04 -9.29 21.63
N LEU A 33 -2.47 -8.09 21.77
CA LEU A 33 -1.90 -7.61 23.02
C LEU A 33 -2.92 -7.65 24.15
N LYS A 34 -4.12 -7.11 23.92
CA LYS A 34 -5.21 -7.09 24.91
C LYS A 34 -5.80 -8.46 25.20
N GLN A 35 -5.77 -9.41 24.25
CA GLN A 35 -6.14 -10.81 24.47
C GLN A 35 -5.13 -11.53 25.36
N LEU A 36 -3.85 -11.17 25.28
CA LEU A 36 -2.78 -11.77 26.10
C LEU A 36 -2.75 -11.20 27.51
N ASP A 37 -2.97 -9.89 27.63
CA ASP A 37 -2.98 -9.18 28.90
C ASP A 37 -3.93 -7.97 28.81
N ALA A 38 -5.04 -8.03 29.51
CA ALA A 38 -6.07 -6.98 29.50
C ALA A 38 -5.59 -5.67 30.15
N ASP A 39 -4.59 -5.71 31.01
CA ASP A 39 -4.07 -4.54 31.72
C ASP A 39 -3.01 -3.77 30.92
N ARG A 40 -2.53 -4.30 29.79
CA ARG A 40 -1.56 -3.59 28.91
C ARG A 40 -2.14 -2.28 28.39
N SER A 41 -1.38 -1.21 28.54
CA SER A 41 -1.71 0.07 27.92
C SER A 41 -1.27 0.06 26.44
N VAL A 42 -2.27 0.14 25.53
CA VAL A 42 -2.05 0.08 24.08
C VAL A 42 -2.77 1.22 23.40
N VAL A 43 -2.03 2.00 22.60
CA VAL A 43 -2.58 3.08 21.79
C VAL A 43 -2.35 2.82 20.30
N VAL A 44 -3.35 3.11 19.48
CA VAL A 44 -3.30 3.03 18.00
C VAL A 44 -3.57 4.39 17.41
N LEU A 45 -2.65 4.90 16.61
CA LEU A 45 -2.77 6.16 15.90
C LEU A 45 -3.18 5.92 14.45
N GLU A 46 -4.17 6.66 13.98
CA GLU A 46 -4.59 6.65 12.57
C GLU A 46 -4.63 8.09 12.02
N LYS A 47 -3.92 8.31 10.92
CA LYS A 47 -3.89 9.64 10.29
C LYS A 47 -5.17 10.01 9.53
N GLY A 48 -5.95 9.04 9.09
CA GLY A 48 -7.24 9.25 8.43
C GLY A 48 -8.28 9.81 9.40
N SER A 49 -9.25 10.56 8.88
CA SER A 49 -10.35 11.13 9.68
C SER A 49 -11.16 10.09 10.45
N GLU A 50 -11.16 8.85 9.98
CA GLU A 50 -11.73 7.67 10.62
C GLU A 50 -10.92 6.43 10.25
N VAL A 51 -11.04 5.36 11.05
CA VAL A 51 -10.43 4.07 10.71
C VAL A 51 -11.03 3.57 9.40
N GLY A 52 -10.18 3.14 8.47
CA GLY A 52 -10.61 2.63 7.17
C GLY A 52 -10.72 3.67 6.05
N ALA A 53 -10.78 4.98 6.37
CA ALA A 53 -10.91 6.04 5.36
C ALA A 53 -9.86 5.98 4.25
N HIS A 54 -8.61 5.71 4.60
CA HIS A 54 -7.49 5.63 3.64
C HIS A 54 -7.23 4.23 3.09
N ILE A 55 -8.05 3.25 3.43
CA ILE A 55 -7.80 1.87 3.00
C ILE A 55 -8.35 1.64 1.60
N LEU A 56 -7.45 1.36 0.68
CA LEU A 56 -7.72 0.92 -0.68
C LEU A 56 -7.05 -0.43 -0.88
N SER A 57 -7.82 -1.49 -0.84
CA SER A 57 -7.34 -2.86 -1.08
C SER A 57 -8.02 -3.47 -2.29
N GLY A 58 -7.39 -4.45 -2.94
CA GLY A 58 -8.02 -5.24 -3.99
C GLY A 58 -9.21 -6.03 -3.49
N ALA A 59 -9.10 -6.49 -2.27
CA ALA A 59 -10.10 -7.01 -1.37
C ALA A 59 -10.77 -8.33 -1.71
N VAL A 60 -9.97 -9.31 -2.14
CA VAL A 60 -10.28 -10.72 -1.87
C VAL A 60 -9.49 -11.14 -0.64
N LEU A 61 -10.15 -11.22 0.51
CA LEU A 61 -9.56 -11.56 1.80
C LEU A 61 -9.44 -13.07 1.97
N ASP A 62 -8.24 -13.54 2.29
CA ASP A 62 -8.00 -14.88 2.83
C ASP A 62 -8.24 -14.81 4.35
N PRO A 63 -9.21 -15.56 4.92
CA PRO A 63 -9.58 -15.40 6.31
C PRO A 63 -8.57 -15.96 7.32
N VAL A 64 -7.50 -16.61 6.87
CA VAL A 64 -6.53 -17.29 7.75
C VAL A 64 -5.95 -16.38 8.84
N GLY A 65 -5.72 -15.09 8.54
CA GLY A 65 -5.25 -14.13 9.54
C GLY A 65 -6.33 -13.79 10.56
N LEU A 66 -7.57 -13.70 10.12
CA LEU A 66 -8.72 -13.43 10.98
C LEU A 66 -9.09 -14.66 11.82
N ASP A 67 -9.08 -15.85 11.23
CA ASP A 67 -9.26 -17.13 11.94
C ASP A 67 -8.23 -17.32 13.07
N ALA A 68 -6.98 -16.88 12.83
CA ALA A 68 -5.92 -16.97 13.83
C ALA A 68 -6.03 -15.92 14.95
N LEU A 69 -6.70 -14.79 14.71
CA LEU A 69 -6.82 -13.68 15.65
C LEU A 69 -8.14 -13.72 16.44
N ILE A 70 -9.27 -13.90 15.76
CA ILE A 70 -10.63 -13.90 16.28
C ILE A 70 -11.37 -15.10 15.66
N PRO A 71 -11.21 -16.33 16.20
CA PRO A 71 -11.77 -17.55 15.57
C PRO A 71 -13.31 -17.52 15.43
N ASP A 72 -13.99 -16.80 16.29
CA ASP A 72 -15.45 -16.61 16.33
C ASP A 72 -15.92 -15.35 15.56
N TRP A 73 -15.12 -14.82 14.62
CA TRP A 73 -15.43 -13.60 13.88
C TRP A 73 -16.78 -13.63 13.16
N ARG A 74 -17.23 -14.81 12.73
CA ARG A 74 -18.55 -14.99 12.09
C ARG A 74 -19.69 -14.66 13.06
N ASP A 75 -19.58 -15.14 14.29
CA ASP A 75 -20.58 -14.92 15.34
C ASP A 75 -20.56 -13.49 15.86
N ARG A 76 -19.42 -12.78 15.69
CA ARG A 76 -19.25 -11.37 16.04
C ARG A 76 -19.64 -10.40 14.93
N GLY A 77 -20.19 -10.88 13.81
CA GLY A 77 -20.67 -10.03 12.74
C GLY A 77 -19.58 -9.33 11.94
N ALA A 78 -18.43 -9.97 11.73
CA ALA A 78 -17.41 -9.45 10.81
C ALA A 78 -18.00 -9.28 9.40
N PRO A 79 -17.71 -8.16 8.69
CA PRO A 79 -18.33 -7.85 7.39
C PRO A 79 -17.70 -8.66 6.24
N LEU A 80 -17.77 -9.99 6.31
CA LEU A 80 -17.31 -10.96 5.32
C LEU A 80 -18.53 -11.68 4.71
N ASP A 81 -19.44 -10.92 4.08
CA ASP A 81 -20.75 -11.40 3.65
C ASP A 81 -20.75 -12.01 2.23
N VAL A 82 -19.66 -11.83 1.46
CA VAL A 82 -19.60 -12.24 0.05
C VAL A 82 -18.51 -13.30 -0.16
N PRO A 83 -18.81 -14.60 0.03
CA PRO A 83 -17.85 -15.65 -0.28
C PRO A 83 -17.55 -15.69 -1.78
N VAL A 84 -16.33 -16.04 -2.16
CA VAL A 84 -15.98 -16.24 -3.57
C VAL A 84 -16.74 -17.43 -4.13
N THR A 85 -17.56 -17.18 -5.14
CA THR A 85 -18.38 -18.20 -5.81
C THR A 85 -17.78 -18.71 -7.11
N SER A 86 -16.97 -17.89 -7.78
CA SER A 86 -16.23 -18.29 -8.98
C SER A 86 -14.94 -17.49 -9.12
N ASP A 87 -13.92 -18.13 -9.67
CA ASP A 87 -12.60 -17.55 -9.89
C ASP A 87 -12.16 -17.83 -11.34
N SER A 88 -11.71 -16.80 -12.05
CA SER A 88 -11.29 -16.93 -13.44
C SER A 88 -10.09 -16.03 -13.73
N PHE A 89 -9.18 -16.53 -14.54
CA PHE A 89 -7.99 -15.82 -14.98
C PHE A 89 -7.98 -15.73 -16.52
N TYR A 90 -7.72 -14.53 -17.07
CA TYR A 90 -7.66 -14.29 -18.51
C TYR A 90 -6.37 -13.58 -18.92
N VAL A 91 -5.90 -13.91 -20.11
CA VAL A 91 -4.91 -13.12 -20.86
C VAL A 91 -5.68 -12.34 -21.92
N LEU A 92 -5.55 -11.02 -21.90
CA LEU A 92 -6.24 -10.11 -22.80
C LEU A 92 -5.36 -9.75 -24.01
N GLY A 93 -5.93 -9.84 -25.20
CA GLY A 93 -5.51 -9.09 -26.37
C GLY A 93 -6.28 -7.78 -26.46
N GLU A 94 -6.22 -7.07 -27.59
CA GLU A 94 -6.91 -5.79 -27.77
C GLU A 94 -8.44 -5.95 -27.76
N GLU A 95 -8.96 -6.95 -28.44
CA GLU A 95 -10.39 -7.24 -28.52
C GLU A 95 -10.74 -8.62 -27.95
N GLY A 96 -9.77 -9.51 -27.86
CA GLY A 96 -9.95 -10.91 -27.48
C GLY A 96 -9.45 -11.26 -26.09
N ARG A 97 -9.91 -12.40 -25.59
CA ARG A 97 -9.47 -12.94 -24.30
C ARG A 97 -9.24 -14.44 -24.38
N VAL A 98 -8.21 -14.93 -23.69
CA VAL A 98 -7.96 -16.35 -23.50
C VAL A 98 -8.07 -16.70 -22.02
N ARG A 99 -8.96 -17.62 -21.69
CA ARG A 99 -9.11 -18.11 -20.32
C ARG A 99 -7.96 -19.08 -20.00
N VAL A 100 -7.28 -18.86 -18.88
CA VAL A 100 -6.33 -19.81 -18.31
C VAL A 100 -7.12 -20.82 -17.48
N PRO A 101 -7.08 -22.14 -17.79
CA PRO A 101 -7.78 -23.13 -16.99
C PRO A 101 -7.27 -23.16 -15.54
N ASN A 102 -8.17 -23.16 -14.56
CA ASN A 102 -7.79 -23.17 -13.15
C ASN A 102 -6.93 -24.40 -12.78
N ALA A 103 -7.12 -25.52 -13.47
CA ALA A 103 -6.35 -26.75 -13.23
C ALA A 103 -4.84 -26.64 -13.51
N VAL A 104 -4.39 -25.67 -14.33
CA VAL A 104 -2.97 -25.44 -14.59
C VAL A 104 -2.37 -24.39 -13.63
N MET A 105 -3.22 -23.69 -12.89
CA MET A 105 -2.78 -22.71 -11.90
C MET A 105 -2.32 -23.42 -10.62
N PRO A 106 -1.23 -22.97 -9.99
CA PRO A 106 -0.82 -23.50 -8.68
C PRO A 106 -1.96 -23.34 -7.65
N PRO A 107 -2.21 -24.35 -6.78
CA PRO A 107 -3.32 -24.32 -5.81
C PRO A 107 -3.35 -23.07 -4.93
N LEU A 108 -2.17 -22.51 -4.58
CA LEU A 108 -2.07 -21.28 -3.80
C LEU A 108 -2.71 -20.05 -4.48
N MET A 109 -2.93 -20.10 -5.80
CA MET A 109 -3.60 -19.05 -6.57
C MET A 109 -5.13 -19.09 -6.46
N SER A 110 -5.70 -20.19 -5.93
CA SER A 110 -7.15 -20.35 -5.79
C SER A 110 -7.73 -19.32 -4.81
N ASN A 111 -8.86 -18.74 -5.17
CA ASN A 111 -9.63 -17.87 -4.28
C ASN A 111 -10.81 -18.60 -3.60
N HIS A 112 -10.93 -19.90 -3.78
CA HIS A 112 -11.98 -20.68 -3.10
C HIS A 112 -11.79 -20.64 -1.59
N GLY A 113 -12.85 -20.36 -0.83
CA GLY A 113 -12.81 -20.16 0.62
C GLY A 113 -12.46 -18.74 1.08
N ASN A 114 -12.14 -17.84 0.14
CA ASN A 114 -11.92 -16.42 0.42
C ASN A 114 -13.21 -15.61 0.28
N TYR A 115 -13.15 -14.33 0.67
CA TYR A 115 -14.29 -13.42 0.67
C TYR A 115 -13.96 -12.14 -0.10
N VAL A 116 -14.92 -11.65 -0.90
CA VAL A 116 -14.86 -10.30 -1.47
C VAL A 116 -15.34 -9.32 -0.40
N VAL A 117 -14.50 -8.37 -0.01
CA VAL A 117 -14.78 -7.46 1.11
C VAL A 117 -14.37 -6.02 0.79
N SER A 118 -14.93 -5.07 1.53
CA SER A 118 -14.28 -3.77 1.75
C SER A 118 -13.33 -3.89 2.92
N MET A 119 -12.02 -3.73 2.67
CA MET A 119 -11.05 -3.74 3.75
C MET A 119 -11.19 -2.53 4.70
N GLY A 120 -11.74 -1.41 4.22
CA GLY A 120 -12.11 -0.29 5.07
C GLY A 120 -13.13 -0.70 6.13
N ASN A 121 -14.20 -1.41 5.70
CA ASN A 121 -15.23 -1.91 6.62
C ASN A 121 -14.68 -2.96 7.59
N VAL A 122 -13.82 -3.87 7.10
CA VAL A 122 -13.15 -4.86 7.97
C VAL A 122 -12.30 -4.16 9.04
N CYS A 123 -11.58 -3.09 8.68
CA CYS A 123 -10.77 -2.35 9.66
C CYS A 123 -11.64 -1.57 10.66
N ARG A 124 -12.76 -0.99 10.25
CA ARG A 124 -13.71 -0.37 11.18
C ARG A 124 -14.20 -1.39 12.21
N TRP A 125 -14.64 -2.57 11.75
CA TRP A 125 -15.04 -3.66 12.63
C TRP A 125 -13.91 -4.13 13.56
N LEU A 126 -12.66 -4.26 13.05
CA LEU A 126 -11.51 -4.59 13.89
C LEU A 126 -11.22 -3.51 14.94
N ALA A 127 -11.40 -2.23 14.61
CA ALA A 127 -11.26 -1.14 15.58
C ALA A 127 -12.30 -1.24 16.68
N GLU A 128 -13.56 -1.52 16.36
CA GLU A 128 -14.63 -1.78 17.36
C GLU A 128 -14.26 -2.95 18.28
N GLN A 129 -13.67 -4.04 17.73
CA GLN A 129 -13.21 -5.16 18.56
C GLN A 129 -12.03 -4.74 19.46
N ALA A 130 -11.09 -3.92 18.97
CA ALA A 130 -9.97 -3.42 19.74
C ALA A 130 -10.41 -2.49 20.87
N GLU A 131 -11.28 -1.53 20.58
CA GLU A 131 -11.88 -0.61 21.57
C GLU A 131 -12.68 -1.37 22.63
N GLY A 132 -13.45 -2.38 22.22
CA GLY A 132 -14.17 -3.26 23.12
C GLY A 132 -13.28 -4.04 24.10
N LEU A 133 -12.00 -4.21 23.78
CA LEU A 133 -10.96 -4.78 24.65
C LEU A 133 -10.21 -3.73 25.47
N GLY A 134 -10.51 -2.43 25.31
CA GLY A 134 -9.86 -1.34 26.00
C GLY A 134 -8.57 -0.83 25.33
N VAL A 135 -8.45 -0.96 24.00
CA VAL A 135 -7.43 -0.27 23.22
C VAL A 135 -7.86 1.18 22.99
N GLU A 136 -6.96 2.11 23.17
CA GLU A 136 -7.17 3.51 22.77
C GLU A 136 -6.88 3.67 21.27
N VAL A 137 -7.92 3.98 20.47
CA VAL A 137 -7.79 4.19 19.03
C VAL A 137 -8.06 5.65 18.71
N PHE A 138 -7.09 6.36 18.13
CA PHE A 138 -7.17 7.79 17.81
C PHE A 138 -7.16 8.02 16.28
N PRO A 139 -8.33 8.05 15.63
CA PRO A 139 -8.42 8.53 14.25
C PRO A 139 -8.22 10.05 14.20
N GLY A 140 -7.73 10.54 13.04
CA GLY A 140 -7.35 11.94 12.87
C GLY A 140 -6.04 12.33 13.56
N MET A 141 -5.35 11.40 14.21
CA MET A 141 -4.08 11.67 14.90
C MET A 141 -2.91 11.10 14.10
N ALA A 142 -2.23 11.96 13.35
CA ALA A 142 -1.09 11.59 12.52
C ALA A 142 0.21 11.55 13.35
N ALA A 143 0.92 10.43 13.26
CA ALA A 143 2.29 10.33 13.76
C ALA A 143 3.25 10.95 12.74
N SER A 144 3.91 12.06 13.12
CA SER A 144 4.73 12.88 12.23
C SER A 144 6.24 12.66 12.37
N GLN A 145 6.72 12.32 13.58
CA GLN A 145 8.13 12.20 13.90
C GLN A 145 8.38 11.02 14.83
N LEU A 146 9.59 10.43 14.72
CA LEU A 146 10.09 9.45 15.68
C LEU A 146 10.75 10.16 16.86
N VAL A 147 10.52 9.66 18.07
CA VAL A 147 11.19 10.09 19.28
C VAL A 147 12.21 9.03 19.68
N PHE A 148 13.44 9.46 19.99
CA PHE A 148 14.55 8.58 20.33
C PHE A 148 14.98 8.80 21.79
N ASP A 149 15.46 7.75 22.43
CA ASP A 149 16.15 7.85 23.72
C ASP A 149 17.62 8.27 23.53
N ASP A 150 18.33 8.50 24.64
CA ASP A 150 19.74 8.88 24.63
C ASP A 150 20.66 7.82 23.99
N GLY A 151 20.22 6.58 23.95
CA GLY A 151 20.90 5.46 23.27
C GLY A 151 20.60 5.37 21.78
N GLY A 152 19.75 6.25 21.24
CA GLY A 152 19.34 6.28 19.83
C GLY A 152 18.31 5.20 19.47
N ARG A 153 17.68 4.55 20.43
CA ARG A 153 16.58 3.61 20.24
C ARG A 153 15.27 4.40 20.09
N VAL A 154 14.33 3.86 19.31
CA VAL A 154 12.99 4.45 19.21
C VAL A 154 12.28 4.26 20.56
N LYS A 155 11.85 5.37 21.17
CA LYS A 155 11.05 5.34 22.42
C LYS A 155 9.61 5.78 22.22
N GLY A 156 9.25 6.36 21.06
CA GLY A 156 7.90 6.87 20.82
C GLY A 156 7.76 7.59 19.50
N VAL A 157 6.66 8.31 19.38
CA VAL A 157 6.34 9.16 18.22
C VAL A 157 5.73 10.49 18.68
N VAL A 158 5.90 11.54 17.88
CA VAL A 158 5.11 12.78 17.99
C VAL A 158 3.85 12.60 17.18
N ALA A 159 2.71 12.90 17.77
CA ALA A 159 1.41 12.78 17.14
C ALA A 159 0.54 14.02 17.40
N GLY A 160 -0.40 14.31 16.47
CA GLY A 160 -1.39 15.37 16.66
C GLY A 160 -0.83 16.79 16.55
N GLU A 161 0.23 17.03 15.77
CA GLU A 161 0.71 18.37 15.45
C GLU A 161 -0.21 19.01 14.39
N PHE A 162 -0.72 20.22 14.66
CA PHE A 162 -1.64 20.96 13.79
C PHE A 162 -1.27 22.47 13.70
N GLY A 163 -1.78 23.14 12.66
CA GLY A 163 -1.77 24.61 12.57
C GLY A 163 -0.45 25.22 12.16
N ARG A 164 0.42 24.48 11.45
CA ARG A 164 1.53 25.10 10.72
C ARG A 164 1.03 25.75 9.44
N GLU A 165 1.55 26.93 9.13
CA GLU A 165 1.31 27.64 7.88
C GLU A 165 2.04 26.99 6.70
N ALA A 166 1.69 27.34 5.47
CA ALA A 166 2.23 26.75 4.24
C ALA A 166 3.77 26.85 4.12
N ASP A 167 4.38 27.86 4.70
CA ASP A 167 5.83 28.07 4.78
C ASP A 167 6.52 27.32 5.93
N GLY A 168 5.72 26.61 6.76
CA GLY A 168 6.19 25.86 7.93
C GLY A 168 6.25 26.66 9.23
N SER A 169 5.92 27.95 9.21
CA SER A 169 5.83 28.80 10.41
C SER A 169 4.66 28.36 11.31
N ILE A 170 4.70 28.80 12.55
CA ILE A 170 3.64 28.55 13.54
C ILE A 170 2.49 29.51 13.29
N GLY A 171 1.31 28.95 12.97
CA GLY A 171 0.07 29.72 12.79
C GLY A 171 -0.64 30.04 14.11
N ALA A 172 -1.69 30.86 14.03
CA ALA A 172 -2.45 31.29 15.22
C ALA A 172 -3.18 30.14 15.96
N GLY A 173 -3.51 29.06 15.23
CA GLY A 173 -4.14 27.85 15.79
C GLY A 173 -3.17 26.67 15.97
N TYR A 174 -1.89 26.96 16.17
CA TYR A 174 -0.88 25.91 16.28
C TYR A 174 -1.03 25.08 17.57
N GLU A 175 -1.06 23.79 17.40
CA GLU A 175 -0.99 22.78 18.48
C GLU A 175 0.29 21.96 18.28
N PRO A 176 1.18 21.90 19.29
CA PRO A 176 2.48 21.23 19.13
C PRO A 176 2.39 19.71 19.02
N GLY A 177 1.19 19.15 19.25
CA GLY A 177 1.03 17.71 19.42
C GLY A 177 1.63 17.23 20.75
N MET A 178 1.69 15.90 20.90
CA MET A 178 2.23 15.24 22.09
C MET A 178 3.21 14.16 21.72
N GLU A 179 4.09 13.80 22.65
CA GLU A 179 4.92 12.61 22.53
C GLU A 179 4.20 11.40 23.14
N LEU A 180 4.01 10.36 22.35
CA LEU A 180 3.50 9.08 22.84
C LEU A 180 4.68 8.12 22.96
N HIS A 181 5.08 7.84 24.19
CA HIS A 181 6.19 6.96 24.49
C HIS A 181 5.68 5.54 24.68
N GLY A 182 6.41 4.55 24.17
CA GLY A 182 6.09 3.14 24.32
C GLY A 182 7.33 2.33 24.67
N ARG A 183 7.15 1.31 25.47
CA ARG A 183 8.22 0.31 25.65
C ARG A 183 8.57 -0.37 24.33
N TYR A 184 7.57 -0.45 23.41
CA TYR A 184 7.78 -0.79 22.01
C TYR A 184 6.88 0.05 21.09
N VAL A 185 7.43 0.38 19.92
CA VAL A 185 6.71 1.09 18.83
C VAL A 185 6.51 0.15 17.65
N MET A 186 5.26 -0.03 17.20
CA MET A 186 4.92 -0.89 16.07
C MET A 186 4.49 -0.05 14.87
N LEU A 187 5.25 -0.08 13.78
CA LEU A 187 4.99 0.71 12.58
C LEU A 187 4.18 -0.08 11.55
N GLY A 188 2.87 0.14 11.55
CA GLY A 188 1.89 -0.43 10.61
C GLY A 188 1.41 0.54 9.52
N GLU A 189 2.26 1.49 9.08
CA GLU A 189 1.93 2.59 8.16
C GLU A 189 1.59 2.16 6.73
N GLY A 190 1.67 0.88 6.43
CA GLY A 190 1.46 0.35 5.09
C GLY A 190 2.64 0.63 4.15
N VAL A 191 2.35 0.62 2.84
CA VAL A 191 3.37 0.78 1.81
C VAL A 191 4.10 2.12 1.95
N ARG A 192 5.42 2.08 1.97
CA ARG A 192 6.31 3.26 1.97
C ARG A 192 5.94 4.26 3.07
N GLY A 193 5.76 3.80 4.31
CA GLY A 193 5.46 4.62 5.48
C GLY A 193 6.50 5.70 5.73
N SER A 194 6.10 6.87 6.20
CA SER A 194 7.03 8.00 6.44
C SER A 194 8.04 7.68 7.55
N LEU A 195 7.57 7.15 8.67
CA LEU A 195 8.43 6.76 9.79
C LEU A 195 9.14 5.43 9.49
N SER A 196 8.46 4.51 8.80
CA SER A 196 9.05 3.22 8.39
C SER A 196 10.29 3.42 7.52
N LYS A 197 10.29 4.37 6.57
CA LYS A 197 11.47 4.72 5.77
C LYS A 197 12.64 5.17 6.66
N GLN A 198 12.35 6.03 7.64
CA GLN A 198 13.36 6.58 8.54
C GLN A 198 14.04 5.50 9.38
N VAL A 199 13.28 4.54 9.94
CA VAL A 199 13.89 3.44 10.71
C VAL A 199 14.64 2.46 9.80
N ILE A 200 14.16 2.20 8.59
CA ILE A 200 14.86 1.35 7.62
C ILE A 200 16.23 1.95 7.29
N ASP A 201 16.28 3.24 6.99
CA ASP A 201 17.52 3.95 6.67
C ASP A 201 18.43 4.09 7.90
N ARG A 202 17.88 4.53 9.05
CA ARG A 202 18.66 4.79 10.27
C ARG A 202 19.34 3.55 10.84
N PHE A 203 18.65 2.41 10.82
CA PHE A 203 19.15 1.15 11.37
C PHE A 203 19.65 0.17 10.30
N ASP A 204 19.79 0.66 9.07
CA ASP A 204 20.27 -0.13 7.93
C ASP A 204 19.56 -1.50 7.81
N LEU A 205 18.22 -1.47 7.97
CA LEU A 205 17.44 -2.70 8.01
C LEU A 205 17.39 -3.44 6.67
N ALA A 206 17.65 -2.75 5.56
CA ALA A 206 17.62 -3.30 4.21
C ALA A 206 19.01 -3.72 3.68
N ALA A 207 20.07 -3.71 4.50
CA ALA A 207 21.44 -4.02 4.07
C ALA A 207 21.59 -5.36 3.33
N ASP A 208 20.85 -6.37 3.79
CA ASP A 208 20.90 -7.73 3.25
C ASP A 208 19.70 -8.05 2.32
N ALA A 209 18.88 -7.04 1.99
CA ALA A 209 17.68 -7.20 1.17
C ALA A 209 17.90 -6.66 -0.25
N GLU A 210 17.25 -7.30 -1.23
CA GLU A 210 17.15 -6.75 -2.58
C GLU A 210 16.29 -5.48 -2.59
N PRO A 211 16.48 -4.56 -3.56
CA PRO A 211 15.64 -3.39 -3.68
C PRO A 211 14.16 -3.74 -3.70
N GLN A 212 13.36 -3.04 -2.89
CA GLN A 212 11.92 -3.24 -2.89
C GLN A 212 11.33 -2.89 -4.27
N LYS A 213 10.35 -3.67 -4.69
CA LYS A 213 9.57 -3.46 -5.92
C LYS A 213 8.17 -3.04 -5.58
N TYR A 214 7.61 -2.22 -6.47
CA TYR A 214 6.28 -1.67 -6.26
C TYR A 214 5.43 -1.75 -7.53
N GLY A 215 4.12 -1.73 -7.32
CA GLY A 215 3.12 -1.45 -8.34
C GLY A 215 2.25 -0.29 -7.90
N ILE A 216 1.65 0.42 -8.86
CA ILE A 216 0.54 1.33 -8.58
C ILE A 216 -0.78 0.62 -8.92
N GLY A 217 -1.62 0.46 -7.90
CA GLY A 217 -2.99 0.00 -8.06
C GLY A 217 -3.94 1.18 -8.09
N MET A 218 -4.82 1.18 -9.07
CA MET A 218 -5.95 2.10 -9.18
C MET A 218 -7.22 1.26 -9.14
N LYS A 219 -8.25 1.74 -8.48
CA LYS A 219 -9.51 1.03 -8.32
C LYS A 219 -10.69 1.99 -8.43
N GLU A 220 -11.74 1.56 -9.11
CA GLU A 220 -13.04 2.19 -9.12
C GLU A 220 -14.09 1.24 -8.55
N LEU A 221 -15.04 1.78 -7.81
CA LEU A 221 -16.27 1.10 -7.43
C LEU A 221 -17.38 1.51 -8.39
N TRP A 222 -18.06 0.53 -8.95
CA TRP A 222 -19.17 0.74 -9.88
C TRP A 222 -20.45 0.07 -9.38
N GLU A 223 -21.59 0.71 -9.56
CA GLU A 223 -22.89 0.08 -9.56
C GLU A 223 -23.21 -0.33 -10.99
N VAL A 224 -23.49 -1.62 -11.21
CA VAL A 224 -23.74 -2.17 -12.54
C VAL A 224 -25.17 -2.70 -12.66
N ASP A 225 -25.60 -2.98 -13.89
CA ASP A 225 -26.90 -3.61 -14.14
C ASP A 225 -27.01 -4.94 -13.35
N PRO A 226 -28.09 -5.14 -12.55
CA PRO A 226 -28.31 -6.38 -11.81
C PRO A 226 -28.23 -7.65 -12.68
N ALA A 227 -28.60 -7.56 -13.96
CA ALA A 227 -28.54 -8.70 -14.89
C ALA A 227 -27.09 -9.11 -15.25
N LYS A 228 -26.12 -8.22 -15.04
CA LYS A 228 -24.69 -8.44 -15.29
C LYS A 228 -23.91 -8.77 -14.01
N HIS A 229 -24.55 -8.68 -12.87
CA HIS A 229 -23.94 -8.86 -11.55
C HIS A 229 -24.06 -10.30 -11.05
N VAL A 230 -22.97 -10.83 -10.46
CA VAL A 230 -22.94 -12.16 -9.84
C VAL A 230 -22.12 -12.07 -8.54
N PRO A 231 -22.73 -12.00 -7.35
CA PRO A 231 -22.00 -11.86 -6.09
C PRO A 231 -20.92 -12.94 -5.90
N GLY A 232 -19.74 -12.53 -5.45
CA GLY A 232 -18.62 -13.42 -5.22
C GLY A 232 -17.86 -13.87 -6.48
N LYS A 233 -18.23 -13.36 -7.67
CA LYS A 233 -17.47 -13.60 -8.89
C LYS A 233 -16.16 -12.81 -8.86
N VAL A 234 -15.04 -13.50 -9.08
CA VAL A 234 -13.69 -12.96 -9.10
C VAL A 234 -13.07 -13.18 -10.48
N LEU A 235 -12.55 -12.11 -11.07
CA LEU A 235 -11.84 -12.14 -12.34
C LEU A 235 -10.48 -11.48 -12.17
N HIS A 236 -9.43 -12.11 -12.69
CA HIS A 236 -8.11 -11.54 -12.85
C HIS A 236 -7.72 -11.53 -14.31
N THR A 237 -7.02 -10.49 -14.74
CA THR A 237 -6.51 -10.42 -16.11
C THR A 237 -5.09 -9.90 -16.16
N MET A 238 -4.39 -10.20 -17.27
CA MET A 238 -3.11 -9.61 -17.65
C MET A 238 -3.06 -9.41 -19.17
N GLY A 239 -2.04 -8.68 -19.65
CA GLY A 239 -1.82 -8.43 -21.06
C GLY A 239 -2.22 -7.03 -21.48
N TRP A 240 -3.18 -6.91 -22.41
CA TRP A 240 -3.64 -5.60 -22.87
C TRP A 240 -4.28 -4.76 -21.74
N PRO A 241 -4.07 -3.41 -21.70
CA PRO A 241 -3.37 -2.56 -22.67
C PRO A 241 -1.87 -2.37 -22.40
N LEU A 242 -1.30 -3.00 -21.37
CA LEU A 242 0.10 -2.77 -21.00
C LEU A 242 1.10 -3.30 -22.04
N GLY A 243 0.82 -4.44 -22.63
CA GLY A 243 1.68 -5.04 -23.66
C GLY A 243 3.10 -5.31 -23.15
N SER A 244 4.09 -4.81 -23.92
CA SER A 244 5.51 -4.89 -23.55
C SER A 244 6.03 -3.65 -22.80
N ASN A 245 5.21 -2.59 -22.66
CA ASN A 245 5.66 -1.32 -22.07
C ASN A 245 5.78 -1.40 -20.55
N ALA A 246 4.90 -2.15 -19.90
CA ALA A 246 4.89 -2.32 -18.45
C ALA A 246 4.30 -3.68 -18.07
N GLY A 247 4.74 -4.24 -16.94
CA GLY A 247 4.06 -5.36 -16.30
C GLY A 247 2.84 -4.90 -15.52
N GLY A 248 1.95 -5.84 -15.19
CA GLY A 248 0.76 -5.55 -14.39
C GLY A 248 -0.42 -6.43 -14.77
N GLY A 249 -1.59 -6.01 -14.33
CA GLY A 249 -2.83 -6.74 -14.60
C GLY A 249 -4.04 -6.02 -14.03
N SER A 250 -5.18 -6.67 -14.12
CA SER A 250 -6.42 -6.13 -13.58
C SER A 250 -7.19 -7.15 -12.76
N PHE A 251 -8.13 -6.65 -12.00
CA PHE A 251 -9.09 -7.47 -11.26
C PHE A 251 -10.49 -6.88 -11.34
N VAL A 252 -11.48 -7.77 -11.29
CA VAL A 252 -12.90 -7.40 -11.22
C VAL A 252 -13.55 -8.29 -10.16
N TYR A 253 -14.10 -7.68 -9.12
CA TYR A 253 -14.70 -8.39 -8.00
C TYR A 253 -16.13 -7.92 -7.77
N HIS A 254 -17.08 -8.85 -7.76
CA HIS A 254 -18.47 -8.56 -7.54
C HIS A 254 -18.81 -8.68 -6.03
N LEU A 255 -19.22 -7.56 -5.45
CA LEU A 255 -19.71 -7.47 -4.08
C LEU A 255 -21.21 -7.80 -3.96
N ASN A 256 -21.86 -7.33 -2.89
CA ASN A 256 -23.31 -7.22 -2.80
C ASN A 256 -23.84 -5.97 -3.53
N ASP A 257 -25.14 -5.76 -3.54
CA ASP A 257 -25.84 -4.55 -3.97
C ASP A 257 -25.48 -4.07 -5.40
N ASN A 258 -25.23 -5.03 -6.30
CA ASN A 258 -24.83 -4.77 -7.70
C ASN A 258 -23.53 -3.97 -7.82
N GLN A 259 -22.70 -3.97 -6.78
CA GLN A 259 -21.43 -3.29 -6.77
C GLN A 259 -20.31 -4.17 -7.31
N VAL A 260 -19.42 -3.55 -8.09
CA VAL A 260 -18.26 -4.22 -8.67
C VAL A 260 -17.01 -3.36 -8.46
N TYR A 261 -15.97 -3.95 -7.92
CA TYR A 261 -14.63 -3.36 -7.99
C TYR A 261 -14.02 -3.62 -9.36
N VAL A 262 -13.51 -2.57 -9.97
CA VAL A 262 -12.66 -2.63 -11.16
C VAL A 262 -11.31 -2.06 -10.80
N GLY A 263 -10.29 -2.88 -10.79
CA GLY A 263 -8.95 -2.48 -10.43
C GLY A 263 -7.92 -2.79 -11.50
N PHE A 264 -6.86 -1.97 -11.53
CA PHE A 264 -5.78 -2.06 -12.49
C PHE A 264 -4.45 -1.76 -11.81
N VAL A 265 -3.49 -2.64 -11.99
CA VAL A 265 -2.16 -2.54 -11.39
C VAL A 265 -1.12 -2.40 -12.48
N VAL A 266 -0.21 -1.44 -12.32
CA VAL A 266 0.96 -1.26 -13.18
C VAL A 266 2.21 -1.39 -12.33
N HIS A 267 3.10 -2.32 -12.68
CA HIS A 267 4.40 -2.45 -12.04
C HIS A 267 5.25 -1.21 -12.30
N LEU A 268 5.86 -0.63 -11.27
CA LEU A 268 6.60 0.63 -11.38
C LEU A 268 8.03 0.48 -11.95
N ASN A 269 8.46 -0.73 -12.26
CA ASN A 269 9.76 -0.99 -12.90
C ASN A 269 9.78 -0.78 -14.43
N TYR A 270 8.74 -0.16 -15.00
CA TYR A 270 8.75 0.17 -16.43
C TYR A 270 9.85 1.18 -16.78
N LYS A 271 10.40 1.03 -18.00
CA LYS A 271 11.54 1.80 -18.50
C LYS A 271 11.13 3.09 -19.19
N ASN A 272 10.05 3.02 -19.98
CA ASN A 272 9.58 4.12 -20.79
C ASN A 272 8.89 5.19 -19.95
N PRO A 273 9.42 6.43 -19.81
CA PRO A 273 8.84 7.50 -19.01
C PRO A 273 7.50 8.02 -19.56
N TYR A 274 7.12 7.63 -20.76
CA TYR A 274 5.83 7.99 -21.37
C TYR A 274 4.68 7.06 -20.93
N VAL A 275 4.94 6.01 -20.17
CA VAL A 275 3.86 5.19 -19.59
C VAL A 275 3.02 6.05 -18.65
N ASN A 276 1.70 5.99 -18.86
CA ASN A 276 0.71 6.67 -18.02
C ASN A 276 -0.22 5.60 -17.40
N PRO A 277 0.03 5.21 -16.14
CA PRO A 277 -0.78 4.19 -15.47
C PRO A 277 -2.28 4.52 -15.45
N TYR A 278 -2.61 5.80 -15.18
CA TYR A 278 -4.00 6.25 -15.14
C TYR A 278 -4.70 6.05 -16.49
N LEU A 279 -4.10 6.54 -17.59
CA LEU A 279 -4.70 6.38 -18.92
C LEU A 279 -4.73 4.93 -19.38
N SER A 280 -3.75 4.10 -18.99
CA SER A 280 -3.82 2.66 -19.23
C SER A 280 -5.03 2.02 -18.53
N PHE A 281 -5.32 2.43 -17.28
CA PHE A 281 -6.52 1.98 -16.57
C PHE A 281 -7.81 2.44 -17.28
N GLN A 282 -7.85 3.69 -17.74
CA GLN A 282 -9.02 4.20 -18.48
C GLN A 282 -9.22 3.44 -19.79
N GLN A 283 -8.14 3.17 -20.52
CA GLN A 283 -8.17 2.37 -21.74
C GLN A 283 -8.66 0.94 -21.51
N PHE A 284 -8.21 0.29 -20.42
CA PHE A 284 -8.66 -1.05 -20.05
C PHE A 284 -10.18 -1.20 -19.97
N LYS A 285 -10.89 -0.18 -19.52
CA LYS A 285 -12.37 -0.21 -19.42
C LYS A 285 -13.08 -0.28 -20.77
N HIS A 286 -12.40 0.06 -21.86
CA HIS A 286 -12.92 -0.08 -23.22
C HIS A 286 -12.70 -1.48 -23.83
N HIS A 287 -11.99 -2.39 -23.15
CA HIS A 287 -11.97 -3.79 -23.60
C HIS A 287 -13.40 -4.35 -23.65
N PRO A 288 -13.80 -5.08 -24.71
CA PRO A 288 -15.18 -5.54 -24.89
C PRO A 288 -15.78 -6.22 -23.66
N MET A 289 -14.99 -7.04 -22.96
CA MET A 289 -15.40 -7.71 -21.70
C MET A 289 -15.74 -6.71 -20.59
N MET A 290 -15.03 -5.59 -20.50
CA MET A 290 -15.25 -4.58 -19.48
C MET A 290 -16.38 -3.62 -19.87
N ALA A 291 -16.41 -3.21 -21.13
CA ALA A 291 -17.47 -2.36 -21.66
C ALA A 291 -18.84 -3.03 -21.49
N GLU A 292 -18.95 -4.32 -21.82
CA GLU A 292 -20.17 -5.12 -21.61
C GLU A 292 -20.65 -5.10 -20.15
N LEU A 293 -19.73 -5.21 -19.19
CA LEU A 293 -20.05 -5.18 -17.75
C LEU A 293 -20.48 -3.79 -17.30
N LEU A 294 -19.76 -2.74 -17.71
CA LEU A 294 -19.88 -1.39 -17.16
C LEU A 294 -20.92 -0.52 -17.90
N GLU A 295 -21.33 -0.90 -19.11
CA GLU A 295 -22.33 -0.18 -19.89
C GLU A 295 -23.65 -0.03 -19.12
N GLY A 296 -24.12 1.22 -18.99
CA GLY A 296 -25.30 1.58 -18.21
C GLY A 296 -25.05 1.66 -16.70
N GLY A 297 -23.86 1.32 -16.23
CA GLY A 297 -23.46 1.42 -14.84
C GLY A 297 -23.08 2.84 -14.41
N LYS A 298 -22.87 3.01 -13.11
CA LYS A 298 -22.48 4.27 -12.47
C LYS A 298 -21.23 4.08 -11.64
N ARG A 299 -20.20 4.90 -11.89
CA ARG A 299 -19.01 4.98 -11.02
C ARG A 299 -19.40 5.65 -9.70
N VAL A 300 -19.01 5.03 -8.58
CA VAL A 300 -19.33 5.47 -7.22
C VAL A 300 -18.11 6.08 -6.52
N SER A 301 -16.94 5.46 -6.71
CA SER A 301 -15.71 5.88 -6.02
C SER A 301 -14.48 5.56 -6.88
N TYR A 302 -13.38 6.26 -6.60
CA TYR A 302 -12.07 6.05 -7.22
C TYR A 302 -10.98 6.18 -6.17
N GLY A 303 -9.95 5.38 -6.31
CA GLY A 303 -8.76 5.50 -5.48
C GLY A 303 -7.52 4.92 -6.13
N ALA A 304 -6.36 5.28 -5.56
CA ALA A 304 -5.08 4.76 -5.99
C ALA A 304 -4.14 4.54 -4.80
N ARG A 305 -3.37 3.45 -4.83
CA ARG A 305 -2.39 3.11 -3.81
C ARG A 305 -1.22 2.33 -4.40
N ALA A 306 0.00 2.63 -3.96
CA ALA A 306 1.12 1.76 -4.27
C ALA A 306 0.99 0.43 -3.51
N ILE A 307 1.59 -0.61 -4.06
CA ILE A 307 1.61 -1.98 -3.54
C ILE A 307 3.06 -2.42 -3.48
N THR A 308 3.50 -3.05 -2.39
CA THR A 308 4.82 -3.69 -2.31
C THR A 308 4.82 -4.99 -3.11
N GLU A 309 5.82 -5.19 -3.94
CA GLU A 309 5.91 -6.34 -4.86
C GLU A 309 7.23 -7.12 -4.77
N GLY A 310 8.16 -6.68 -3.92
CA GLY A 310 9.48 -7.32 -3.80
C GLY A 310 9.43 -8.71 -3.16
N GLY A 311 8.47 -8.95 -2.27
CA GLY A 311 8.30 -10.24 -1.62
C GLY A 311 9.51 -10.66 -0.78
N TRP A 312 9.83 -11.97 -0.80
CA TRP A 312 10.84 -12.57 0.07
C TRP A 312 12.22 -11.91 -0.01
N GLN A 313 12.72 -11.61 -1.20
CA GLN A 313 14.07 -11.07 -1.40
C GLN A 313 14.21 -9.63 -0.89
N SER A 314 13.12 -8.87 -0.88
CA SER A 314 13.10 -7.47 -0.46
C SER A 314 12.64 -7.26 0.97
N LEU A 315 12.46 -8.34 1.74
CA LEU A 315 12.05 -8.27 3.14
C LEU A 315 13.21 -7.75 3.99
N PRO A 316 13.11 -6.54 4.58
CA PRO A 316 14.15 -5.99 5.46
C PRO A 316 14.21 -6.79 6.78
N ARG A 317 15.16 -6.51 7.63
CA ARG A 317 15.04 -6.89 9.05
C ARG A 317 13.82 -6.19 9.61
N THR A 318 12.91 -6.96 10.22
CA THR A 318 11.60 -6.44 10.62
C THR A 318 11.57 -5.89 12.04
N ALA A 319 12.63 -6.11 12.82
CA ALA A 319 12.81 -5.56 14.15
C ALA A 319 13.97 -4.55 14.19
N PHE A 320 13.79 -3.49 14.94
CA PHE A 320 14.79 -2.45 15.20
C PHE A 320 14.81 -2.08 16.68
N PRO A 321 15.84 -1.40 17.19
CA PRO A 321 15.90 -0.99 18.59
C PRO A 321 14.70 -0.12 18.98
N GLY A 322 13.83 -0.65 19.86
CA GLY A 322 12.62 -0.02 20.33
C GLY A 322 11.34 -0.33 19.53
N GLY A 323 11.40 -1.18 18.48
CA GLY A 323 10.17 -1.48 17.75
C GLY A 323 10.27 -2.47 16.59
N VAL A 324 9.18 -2.54 15.83
CA VAL A 324 9.01 -3.47 14.71
C VAL A 324 8.26 -2.86 13.53
N LEU A 325 8.50 -3.38 12.32
CA LEU A 325 7.75 -3.10 11.09
C LEU A 325 6.67 -4.16 10.88
N LEU A 326 5.43 -3.73 10.58
CA LEU A 326 4.29 -4.61 10.37
C LEU A 326 3.80 -4.63 8.91
N GLY A 327 3.42 -5.78 8.41
CA GLY A 327 2.72 -5.94 7.14
C GLY A 327 3.43 -5.28 5.94
N CYS A 328 2.71 -4.42 5.22
CA CYS A 328 3.25 -3.74 4.03
C CYS A 328 4.35 -2.71 4.33
N ALA A 329 4.55 -2.26 5.58
CA ALA A 329 5.69 -1.44 5.95
C ALA A 329 7.01 -2.21 5.77
N ALA A 330 6.99 -3.54 5.96
CA ALA A 330 8.09 -4.45 5.66
C ALA A 330 7.97 -5.16 4.30
N GLY A 331 6.87 -4.97 3.54
CA GLY A 331 6.73 -5.57 2.21
C GLY A 331 6.16 -6.99 2.17
N MET A 332 5.30 -7.38 3.09
CA MET A 332 4.79 -8.75 3.26
C MET A 332 3.65 -9.14 2.30
N VAL A 333 3.63 -8.63 1.07
CA VAL A 333 2.61 -8.97 0.06
C VAL A 333 3.03 -10.18 -0.76
N ASN A 334 2.13 -11.14 -0.90
CA ASN A 334 2.26 -12.24 -1.85
C ASN A 334 1.68 -11.79 -3.20
N VAL A 335 2.54 -11.35 -4.09
CA VAL A 335 2.16 -10.71 -5.36
C VAL A 335 1.39 -11.64 -6.29
N PRO A 336 1.82 -12.89 -6.58
CA PRO A 336 1.06 -13.78 -7.44
C PRO A 336 -0.34 -14.09 -6.91
N ARG A 337 -0.50 -14.21 -5.59
CA ARG A 337 -1.82 -14.39 -4.96
C ARG A 337 -2.65 -13.11 -4.96
N ILE A 338 -2.05 -11.94 -5.22
CA ILE A 338 -2.69 -10.61 -5.09
C ILE A 338 -3.25 -10.43 -3.66
N LYS A 339 -2.52 -10.88 -2.66
CA LYS A 339 -2.93 -10.90 -1.26
C LYS A 339 -1.80 -10.48 -0.33
N GLY A 340 -2.15 -9.61 0.62
CA GLY A 340 -1.24 -9.15 1.67
C GLY A 340 -1.91 -9.02 3.04
N ASN A 341 -3.25 -8.97 3.07
CA ASN A 341 -3.99 -8.68 4.30
C ASN A 341 -3.81 -9.78 5.35
N HIS A 342 -3.83 -11.06 4.96
CA HIS A 342 -3.57 -12.19 5.85
C HIS A 342 -2.17 -12.11 6.47
N ASN A 343 -1.12 -11.83 5.68
CA ASN A 343 0.23 -11.65 6.19
C ASN A 343 0.35 -10.42 7.09
N ALA A 344 -0.36 -9.33 6.77
CA ALA A 344 -0.42 -8.14 7.62
C ALA A 344 -1.01 -8.47 9.00
N MET A 345 -2.14 -9.18 9.05
CA MET A 345 -2.78 -9.60 10.30
C MET A 345 -1.89 -10.56 11.09
N LEU A 346 -1.30 -11.57 10.42
CA LEU A 346 -0.38 -12.52 11.06
C LEU A 346 0.88 -11.82 11.60
N SER A 347 1.39 -10.79 10.92
CA SER A 347 2.54 -10.01 11.41
C SER A 347 2.20 -9.22 12.67
N GLY A 348 1.01 -8.60 12.72
CA GLY A 348 0.51 -7.92 13.91
C GLY A 348 0.38 -8.87 15.09
N LYS A 349 -0.22 -10.04 14.87
CA LYS A 349 -0.34 -11.09 15.89
C LYS A 349 1.03 -11.54 16.40
N ALA A 350 1.97 -11.85 15.52
CA ALA A 350 3.31 -12.31 15.90
C ALA A 350 4.10 -11.22 16.67
N ALA A 351 3.99 -9.96 16.25
CA ALA A 351 4.61 -8.82 16.95
C ALA A 351 4.05 -8.65 18.35
N ALA A 352 2.73 -8.76 18.51
CA ALA A 352 2.06 -8.70 19.81
C ALA A 352 2.53 -9.81 20.76
N GLU A 353 2.58 -11.05 20.29
CA GLU A 353 3.02 -12.20 21.07
C GLU A 353 4.49 -12.07 21.50
N THR A 354 5.35 -11.59 20.60
CA THR A 354 6.77 -11.38 20.90
C THR A 354 6.97 -10.21 21.89
N ALA A 355 6.27 -9.09 21.67
CA ALA A 355 6.36 -7.94 22.56
C ALA A 355 5.80 -8.27 23.95
N HIS A 356 4.68 -8.99 24.05
CA HIS A 356 4.13 -9.43 25.31
C HIS A 356 5.14 -10.30 26.09
N ALA A 357 5.72 -11.31 25.44
CA ALA A 357 6.73 -12.16 26.09
C ALA A 357 7.94 -11.36 26.60
N ALA A 358 8.44 -10.40 25.81
CA ALA A 358 9.53 -9.53 26.22
C ALA A 358 9.14 -8.64 27.42
N LEU A 359 7.93 -8.09 27.42
CA LEU A 359 7.40 -7.26 28.52
C LEU A 359 7.25 -8.06 29.81
N GLU A 360 6.82 -9.33 29.75
CA GLU A 360 6.75 -10.25 30.91
C GLU A 360 8.14 -10.55 31.47
N GLU A 361 9.17 -10.57 30.64
CA GLU A 361 10.57 -10.70 31.05
C GLU A 361 11.16 -9.39 31.63
N GLY A 362 10.37 -8.32 31.67
CA GLY A 362 10.82 -6.98 32.09
C GLY A 362 11.67 -6.25 31.05
N ARG A 363 11.74 -6.75 29.81
CA ARG A 363 12.43 -6.12 28.69
C ARG A 363 11.61 -4.95 28.13
N GLY A 364 12.27 -4.02 27.47
CA GLY A 364 11.66 -2.90 26.76
C GLY A 364 12.69 -2.12 25.96
N SER A 365 12.26 -1.54 24.84
CA SER A 365 13.10 -0.73 23.94
C SER A 365 14.31 -1.46 23.33
N ASP A 366 14.42 -2.77 23.47
CA ASP A 366 15.43 -3.61 22.81
C ASP A 366 14.97 -4.03 21.40
N THR A 367 15.75 -4.83 20.71
CA THR A 367 15.42 -5.35 19.38
C THR A 367 14.76 -6.72 19.52
N LEU A 368 13.50 -6.81 19.11
CA LEU A 368 12.71 -8.05 19.15
C LEU A 368 13.14 -9.01 18.02
N THR A 369 14.33 -9.61 18.14
CA THR A 369 14.90 -10.52 17.12
C THR A 369 14.06 -11.77 16.92
N GLU A 370 13.32 -12.18 17.94
CA GLU A 370 12.36 -13.30 17.91
C GLU A 370 11.23 -13.03 16.91
N TYR A 371 10.78 -11.78 16.80
CA TYR A 371 9.79 -11.38 15.80
C TYR A 371 10.33 -11.50 14.37
N ASP A 372 11.56 -11.00 14.09
CA ASP A 372 12.15 -11.14 12.76
C ASP A 372 12.30 -12.61 12.36
N ARG A 373 12.69 -13.47 13.32
CA ARG A 373 12.77 -14.93 13.09
C ARG A 373 11.40 -15.52 12.80
N GLU A 374 10.35 -15.18 13.57
CA GLU A 374 8.99 -15.69 13.34
C GLU A 374 8.45 -15.26 11.96
N VAL A 375 8.67 -14.01 11.56
CA VAL A 375 8.30 -13.53 10.22
C VAL A 375 9.00 -14.35 9.12
N ARG A 376 10.28 -14.68 9.28
CA ARG A 376 11.08 -15.38 8.25
C ARG A 376 10.85 -16.89 8.22
N GLU A 377 10.62 -17.52 9.35
CA GLU A 377 10.54 -18.98 9.48
C GLU A 377 9.10 -19.47 9.60
N GLY A 378 8.22 -18.61 10.08
CA GLY A 378 6.80 -18.90 10.28
C GLY A 378 5.96 -18.88 8.99
N PRO A 379 4.63 -18.76 9.15
CA PRO A 379 3.67 -18.79 8.02
C PRO A 379 3.94 -17.73 6.95
N ILE A 380 4.29 -16.49 7.36
CA ILE A 380 4.56 -15.38 6.45
C ILE A 380 5.74 -15.69 5.54
N GLY A 381 6.87 -16.13 6.13
CA GLY A 381 8.06 -16.47 5.37
C GLY A 381 7.82 -17.63 4.41
N LYS A 382 7.04 -18.63 4.80
CA LYS A 382 6.66 -19.76 3.95
C LYS A 382 5.82 -19.31 2.76
N ASP A 383 4.82 -18.44 2.99
CA ASP A 383 3.96 -17.89 1.94
C ASP A 383 4.76 -17.06 0.93
N LEU A 384 5.67 -16.19 1.39
CA LEU A 384 6.51 -15.37 0.52
C LEU A 384 7.57 -16.19 -0.24
N LYS A 385 8.20 -17.18 0.41
CA LYS A 385 9.19 -18.06 -0.22
C LYS A 385 8.60 -18.91 -1.34
N ALA A 386 7.35 -19.33 -1.20
CA ALA A 386 6.66 -20.15 -2.21
C ALA A 386 6.59 -19.47 -3.59
N VAL A 387 6.55 -18.12 -3.62
CA VAL A 387 6.37 -17.34 -4.84
C VAL A 387 7.58 -16.47 -5.22
N ARG A 388 8.71 -16.61 -4.51
CA ARG A 388 9.88 -15.73 -4.58
C ARG A 388 10.48 -15.51 -5.97
N ASN A 389 10.23 -16.41 -6.94
CA ASN A 389 10.78 -16.31 -8.29
C ASN A 389 9.87 -15.58 -9.29
N VAL A 390 8.57 -15.40 -8.99
CA VAL A 390 7.59 -14.89 -9.96
C VAL A 390 7.88 -13.44 -10.35
N LYS A 391 7.99 -12.56 -9.35
CA LYS A 391 8.23 -11.12 -9.61
C LYS A 391 9.61 -10.84 -10.21
N PRO A 392 10.73 -11.40 -9.74
CA PRO A 392 12.03 -11.21 -10.37
C PRO A 392 12.09 -11.69 -11.82
N LEU A 393 11.49 -12.85 -12.11
CA LEU A 393 11.41 -13.35 -13.50
C LEU A 393 10.60 -12.43 -14.40
N TRP A 394 9.49 -11.90 -13.90
CA TRP A 394 8.71 -10.93 -14.66
C TRP A 394 9.49 -9.64 -14.92
N SER A 395 10.12 -9.10 -13.89
CA SER A 395 10.87 -7.85 -13.98
C SER A 395 12.05 -7.91 -14.93
N ASN A 396 12.77 -9.04 -14.97
CA ASN A 396 14.01 -9.19 -15.72
C ASN A 396 13.82 -9.82 -17.11
N TYR A 397 12.83 -10.72 -17.26
CA TYR A 397 12.67 -11.56 -18.46
C TYR A 397 11.25 -11.50 -19.05
N GLY A 398 10.36 -10.69 -18.46
CA GLY A 398 9.01 -10.48 -18.95
C GLY A 398 7.99 -11.54 -18.51
N LEU A 399 6.76 -11.34 -18.98
CA LEU A 399 5.59 -12.14 -18.58
C LEU A 399 5.73 -13.65 -18.87
N THR A 400 6.23 -14.01 -20.05
CA THR A 400 6.36 -15.42 -20.46
C THR A 400 7.27 -16.21 -19.52
N ALA A 401 8.42 -15.65 -19.14
CA ALA A 401 9.34 -16.28 -18.19
C ALA A 401 8.70 -16.43 -16.79
N SER A 402 7.97 -15.41 -16.36
CA SER A 402 7.23 -15.44 -15.09
C SER A 402 6.16 -16.54 -15.07
N LEU A 403 5.35 -16.65 -16.13
CA LEU A 403 4.27 -17.64 -16.21
C LEU A 403 4.81 -19.08 -16.32
N THR A 404 5.89 -19.30 -17.07
CA THR A 404 6.45 -20.64 -17.30
C THR A 404 7.37 -21.07 -16.16
N VAL A 405 8.53 -20.42 -16.02
CA VAL A 405 9.54 -20.79 -15.00
C VAL A 405 9.06 -20.43 -13.60
N GLY A 406 8.44 -19.25 -13.42
CA GLY A 406 7.87 -18.83 -12.15
C GLY A 406 6.71 -19.73 -11.71
N GLY A 407 5.81 -20.08 -12.65
CA GLY A 407 4.73 -21.03 -12.45
C GLY A 407 5.24 -22.42 -12.05
N ALA A 408 6.24 -22.94 -12.78
CA ALA A 408 6.89 -24.22 -12.44
C ALA A 408 7.52 -24.17 -11.04
N SER A 409 8.18 -23.05 -10.67
CA SER A 409 8.74 -22.85 -9.33
C SER A 409 7.66 -22.91 -8.24
N MET A 410 6.49 -22.30 -8.47
CA MET A 410 5.36 -22.39 -7.53
C MET A 410 4.82 -23.81 -7.41
N TRP A 411 4.68 -24.55 -8.53
CA TRP A 411 4.27 -25.95 -8.52
C TRP A 411 5.25 -26.83 -7.78
N MET A 412 6.57 -26.62 -7.97
CA MET A 412 7.60 -27.35 -7.22
C MET A 412 7.51 -27.08 -5.72
N ASN A 413 7.31 -25.83 -5.30
CA ASN A 413 7.07 -25.50 -3.90
C ASN A 413 5.82 -26.19 -3.35
N ASN A 414 4.74 -26.25 -4.13
CA ASN A 414 3.51 -26.91 -3.70
C ASN A 414 3.67 -28.42 -3.51
N ILE A 415 4.43 -29.09 -4.39
CA ILE A 415 4.59 -30.56 -4.36
C ILE A 415 5.69 -30.99 -3.38
N PHE A 416 6.84 -30.29 -3.39
CA PHE A 416 8.07 -30.70 -2.71
C PHE A 416 8.42 -29.82 -1.51
N GLY A 417 7.70 -28.70 -1.27
CA GLY A 417 8.01 -27.73 -0.23
C GLY A 417 9.22 -26.84 -0.52
N TRP A 418 9.83 -26.93 -1.70
CA TRP A 418 11.00 -26.13 -2.09
C TRP A 418 11.07 -25.92 -3.61
N SER A 419 11.90 -24.96 -4.03
CA SER A 419 12.32 -24.79 -5.43
C SER A 419 13.81 -24.49 -5.52
N PRO A 420 14.50 -24.91 -6.60
CA PRO A 420 15.97 -25.02 -6.62
C PRO A 420 16.72 -23.71 -6.79
N PHE A 421 16.03 -22.58 -7.10
CA PHE A 421 16.68 -21.31 -7.41
C PHE A 421 15.96 -20.14 -6.74
N THR A 422 16.68 -19.03 -6.63
CA THR A 422 16.16 -17.72 -6.21
C THR A 422 16.70 -16.67 -7.16
N ASN A 423 15.82 -15.92 -7.80
CA ASN A 423 16.19 -14.84 -8.70
C ASN A 423 16.22 -13.50 -7.97
N ALA A 424 17.18 -12.65 -8.32
CA ALA A 424 17.30 -11.29 -7.82
C ALA A 424 16.40 -10.32 -8.59
N HIS A 425 16.00 -9.22 -7.94
CA HIS A 425 15.22 -8.15 -8.56
C HIS A 425 16.07 -7.20 -9.42
N GLY A 426 17.34 -7.04 -9.09
CA GLY A 426 18.25 -6.09 -9.75
C GLY A 426 17.98 -4.64 -9.34
N LYS A 427 17.71 -3.74 -10.33
CA LYS A 427 17.58 -2.30 -10.11
C LYS A 427 16.31 -1.94 -9.32
N SER A 428 16.32 -0.80 -8.63
CA SER A 428 15.09 -0.20 -8.06
C SER A 428 14.10 0.21 -9.15
N ASP A 429 12.88 0.57 -8.76
CA ASP A 429 11.86 1.03 -9.73
C ASP A 429 12.20 2.41 -10.31
N ALA A 430 12.79 3.30 -9.51
CA ALA A 430 13.29 4.58 -9.98
C ALA A 430 14.41 4.41 -10.99
N ASP A 431 15.45 3.62 -10.65
CA ASP A 431 16.62 3.34 -11.50
C ASP A 431 16.28 2.58 -12.79
N SER A 432 15.10 2.01 -12.87
CA SER A 432 14.59 1.32 -14.05
C SER A 432 14.14 2.29 -15.15
N THR A 433 13.90 3.57 -14.82
CA THR A 433 13.45 4.58 -15.79
C THR A 433 14.58 4.97 -16.71
N GLU A 434 14.37 4.86 -18.02
CA GLU A 434 15.34 5.21 -19.04
C GLU A 434 15.04 6.62 -19.62
N PRO A 435 16.03 7.34 -20.19
CA PRO A 435 15.83 8.67 -20.76
C PRO A 435 14.74 8.69 -21.84
N ALA A 436 13.94 9.76 -21.87
CA ALA A 436 12.82 9.91 -22.80
C ALA A 436 13.20 9.82 -24.28
N LYS A 437 14.42 10.29 -24.64
CA LYS A 437 14.96 10.23 -26.02
C LYS A 437 15.12 8.81 -26.57
N ASP A 438 15.21 7.81 -25.67
CA ASP A 438 15.43 6.41 -26.05
C ASP A 438 14.10 5.66 -26.24
N HIS A 439 12.97 6.35 -26.06
CA HIS A 439 11.63 5.76 -26.11
C HIS A 439 10.69 6.53 -27.03
N LYS A 440 9.72 5.80 -27.57
CA LYS A 440 8.60 6.40 -28.30
C LYS A 440 7.56 6.92 -27.32
N VAL A 441 6.96 8.08 -27.65
CA VAL A 441 5.79 8.61 -26.98
C VAL A 441 4.65 7.60 -27.12
N ILE A 442 3.92 7.37 -26.05
CA ILE A 442 2.72 6.52 -26.04
C ILE A 442 1.52 7.45 -26.17
N GLU A 443 0.74 7.24 -27.23
CA GLU A 443 -0.53 7.93 -27.42
C GLU A 443 -1.64 7.14 -26.74
N TYR A 444 -2.45 7.82 -25.96
CA TYR A 444 -3.60 7.25 -25.27
C TYR A 444 -4.89 7.85 -25.83
N PRO A 445 -5.97 7.07 -26.00
CA PRO A 445 -7.26 7.60 -26.38
C PRO A 445 -7.75 8.59 -25.32
N LYS A 446 -8.46 9.63 -25.77
CA LYS A 446 -9.11 10.56 -24.86
C LYS A 446 -10.26 9.86 -24.13
N PRO A 447 -10.42 10.10 -22.83
CA PRO A 447 -11.58 9.61 -22.08
C PRO A 447 -12.89 10.10 -22.70
N ASP A 448 -13.91 9.22 -22.74
CA ASP A 448 -15.22 9.48 -23.37
C ASP A 448 -16.26 10.10 -22.42
N GLY A 449 -15.97 10.17 -21.12
CA GLY A 449 -16.89 10.66 -20.09
C GLY A 449 -18.00 9.67 -19.72
N VAL A 450 -18.00 8.45 -20.26
CA VAL A 450 -19.00 7.40 -20.03
C VAL A 450 -18.40 6.19 -19.33
N LEU A 451 -17.45 5.53 -19.98
CA LEU A 451 -16.68 4.41 -19.41
C LEU A 451 -15.32 4.88 -18.85
N SER A 452 -14.77 5.92 -19.45
CA SER A 452 -13.47 6.48 -19.07
C SER A 452 -13.58 7.97 -18.78
N PHE A 453 -12.79 8.47 -17.86
CA PHE A 453 -12.90 9.82 -17.32
C PHE A 453 -11.55 10.51 -17.30
N ASP A 454 -11.56 11.85 -17.38
CA ASP A 454 -10.35 12.63 -17.11
C ASP A 454 -9.91 12.46 -15.64
N ARG A 455 -8.64 12.74 -15.39
CA ARG A 455 -8.01 12.46 -14.10
C ARG A 455 -8.64 13.27 -12.96
N LEU A 456 -8.87 14.56 -13.15
CA LEU A 456 -9.38 15.45 -12.10
C LEU A 456 -10.84 15.08 -11.75
N THR A 457 -11.66 14.82 -12.76
CA THR A 457 -13.01 14.29 -12.54
C THR A 457 -12.99 12.99 -11.73
N ASN A 458 -12.00 12.12 -11.95
CA ASN A 458 -11.90 10.86 -11.20
C ASN A 458 -11.41 11.09 -9.76
N VAL A 459 -10.47 12.00 -9.56
CA VAL A 459 -9.95 12.36 -8.21
C VAL A 459 -11.05 12.88 -7.30
N ALA A 460 -12.03 13.64 -7.83
CA ALA A 460 -13.18 14.09 -7.04
C ALA A 460 -13.94 12.92 -6.37
N TYR A 461 -13.93 11.73 -6.95
CA TYR A 461 -14.53 10.51 -6.40
C TYR A 461 -13.63 9.77 -5.39
N SER A 462 -12.46 10.31 -5.07
CA SER A 462 -11.65 9.85 -3.94
C SER A 462 -12.01 10.54 -2.64
N PHE A 463 -12.80 11.60 -2.73
CA PHE A 463 -13.17 12.47 -1.60
C PHE A 463 -11.96 12.99 -0.83
N THR A 464 -10.82 13.15 -1.54
CA THR A 464 -9.60 13.66 -0.92
C THR A 464 -9.77 15.14 -0.56
N ASN A 465 -9.33 15.48 0.63
CA ASN A 465 -9.31 16.83 1.15
C ASN A 465 -8.05 17.06 1.97
N HIS A 466 -7.47 18.26 1.88
CA HIS A 466 -6.31 18.67 2.68
C HIS A 466 -6.53 20.09 3.13
N GLU A 467 -6.09 20.40 4.34
CA GLU A 467 -6.04 21.77 4.83
C GLU A 467 -5.12 22.61 3.94
N GLU A 468 -5.62 23.71 3.40
CA GLU A 468 -4.90 24.49 2.38
C GLU A 468 -3.72 25.28 2.96
N SER A 469 -3.81 25.69 4.23
CA SER A 469 -2.79 26.48 4.90
C SER A 469 -1.61 25.69 5.41
N GLN A 470 -1.68 24.33 5.43
CA GLN A 470 -0.58 23.51 5.91
C GLN A 470 0.59 23.43 4.90
N PRO A 471 1.82 23.11 5.36
CA PRO A 471 2.93 22.83 4.47
C PRO A 471 2.63 21.64 3.56
N ALA A 472 2.95 21.76 2.27
CA ALA A 472 2.81 20.63 1.36
C ALA A 472 3.57 19.41 1.89
N HIS A 473 2.88 18.27 1.99
CA HIS A 473 3.46 17.00 2.47
C HIS A 473 4.32 16.28 1.43
N LEU A 474 4.45 16.86 0.25
CA LEU A 474 5.29 16.41 -0.85
C LEU A 474 6.51 17.32 -0.91
N LYS A 475 7.60 16.89 -0.26
CA LYS A 475 8.83 17.68 -0.12
C LYS A 475 9.78 17.42 -1.28
N LEU A 476 10.43 18.46 -1.76
CA LEU A 476 11.55 18.35 -2.69
C LEU A 476 12.87 18.43 -1.91
N ARG A 477 13.79 17.50 -2.18
CA ARG A 477 15.16 17.57 -1.63
C ARG A 477 15.95 18.71 -2.26
N ASP A 478 15.67 18.96 -3.54
CA ASP A 478 16.28 19.98 -4.36
C ASP A 478 15.20 20.54 -5.31
N PRO A 479 14.86 21.83 -5.21
CA PRO A 479 13.78 22.47 -5.97
C PRO A 479 14.06 22.55 -7.48
N ASP A 480 15.32 22.46 -7.91
CA ASP A 480 15.69 22.61 -9.31
C ASP A 480 15.61 21.28 -10.11
N LYS A 481 15.77 20.16 -9.43
CA LYS A 481 15.77 18.82 -10.07
C LYS A 481 14.54 18.48 -10.91
N PRO A 482 13.32 18.85 -10.54
CA PRO A 482 12.15 18.54 -11.35
C PRO A 482 12.25 19.09 -12.77
N VAL A 483 12.81 20.31 -12.95
CA VAL A 483 13.03 20.89 -14.27
C VAL A 483 14.34 20.40 -14.90
N GLU A 484 15.44 20.48 -14.17
CA GLU A 484 16.76 20.18 -14.69
C GLU A 484 16.98 18.69 -15.02
N VAL A 485 16.35 17.79 -14.28
CA VAL A 485 16.53 16.35 -14.45
C VAL A 485 15.24 15.72 -15.00
N ASP A 486 14.13 15.84 -14.28
CA ASP A 486 12.94 15.07 -14.63
C ASP A 486 12.31 15.54 -15.94
N LEU A 487 12.19 16.86 -16.14
CA LEU A 487 11.64 17.40 -17.38
C LEU A 487 12.62 17.21 -18.55
N LYS A 488 13.88 17.63 -18.40
CA LYS A 488 14.85 17.66 -19.52
C LYS A 488 15.27 16.26 -19.96
N ILE A 489 15.43 15.31 -19.04
CA ILE A 489 15.94 13.97 -19.36
C ILE A 489 14.79 12.96 -19.55
N TYR A 490 13.76 13.02 -18.70
CA TYR A 490 12.69 12.03 -18.65
C TYR A 490 11.33 12.57 -19.13
N ALA A 491 11.30 13.79 -19.71
CA ALA A 491 10.10 14.45 -20.20
C ALA A 491 9.01 14.62 -19.12
N GLY A 492 9.37 14.85 -17.85
CA GLY A 492 8.45 15.13 -16.75
C GLY A 492 7.56 13.94 -16.39
N PRO A 493 8.09 12.78 -15.95
CA PRO A 493 7.33 11.56 -15.75
C PRO A 493 6.32 11.68 -14.59
N SER A 494 6.53 12.59 -13.64
CA SER A 494 5.64 12.82 -12.50
C SER A 494 4.23 13.23 -12.91
N ALA A 495 4.08 14.00 -13.99
CA ALA A 495 2.80 14.36 -14.57
C ALA A 495 2.02 13.16 -15.16
N ARG A 496 2.69 12.02 -15.39
CA ARG A 496 2.10 10.80 -15.95
C ARG A 496 1.90 9.71 -14.91
N TYR A 497 2.91 9.44 -14.06
CA TYR A 497 2.77 8.36 -13.07
C TYR A 497 1.87 8.76 -11.89
N CYS A 498 1.64 10.04 -11.63
CA CYS A 498 0.71 10.47 -10.59
C CYS A 498 -0.74 10.18 -11.00
N PRO A 499 -1.49 9.36 -10.25
CA PRO A 499 -2.86 9.00 -10.59
C PRO A 499 -3.88 10.09 -10.22
N ALA A 500 -3.41 11.20 -9.59
CA ALA A 500 -4.26 12.23 -9.00
C ALA A 500 -4.02 13.63 -9.57
N GLY A 501 -3.14 13.80 -10.57
CA GLY A 501 -2.90 15.11 -11.17
C GLY A 501 -2.24 16.12 -10.22
N VAL A 502 -1.37 15.66 -9.35
CA VAL A 502 -0.66 16.51 -8.38
C VAL A 502 0.44 17.34 -9.05
N TYR A 503 1.09 16.80 -10.05
CA TYR A 503 2.29 17.38 -10.64
C TYR A 503 2.04 17.92 -12.03
N GLU A 504 2.47 19.17 -12.25
CA GLU A 504 2.38 19.86 -13.53
C GLU A 504 3.71 20.55 -13.87
N PHE A 505 4.03 20.60 -15.16
CA PHE A 505 5.08 21.46 -15.70
C PHE A 505 4.42 22.57 -16.50
N VAL A 506 4.63 23.82 -16.10
CA VAL A 506 4.02 25.02 -16.67
C VAL A 506 5.10 25.88 -17.30
N GLY A 507 4.86 26.40 -18.50
CA GLY A 507 5.86 27.13 -19.30
C GLY A 507 6.71 26.20 -20.15
N GLU A 508 7.59 26.76 -20.98
CA GLU A 508 8.49 26.04 -21.89
C GLU A 508 9.91 26.59 -21.78
N GLY A 509 10.89 25.75 -22.11
CA GLY A 509 12.32 26.15 -22.11
C GLY A 509 12.78 26.62 -20.72
N ASP A 510 13.38 27.80 -20.66
CA ASP A 510 13.92 28.38 -19.42
C ASP A 510 12.83 28.93 -18.47
N ASP A 511 11.61 29.12 -18.97
CA ASP A 511 10.46 29.54 -18.17
C ASP A 511 9.68 28.35 -17.55
N ALA A 512 10.13 27.12 -17.80
CA ALA A 512 9.48 25.94 -17.27
C ALA A 512 9.54 25.90 -15.74
N ARG A 513 8.39 25.67 -15.11
CA ARG A 513 8.24 25.58 -13.65
C ARG A 513 7.50 24.31 -13.26
N PHE A 514 7.89 23.73 -12.14
CA PHE A 514 7.23 22.58 -11.54
C PHE A 514 6.20 23.04 -10.49
N VAL A 515 4.99 22.57 -10.62
CA VAL A 515 3.87 22.90 -9.73
C VAL A 515 3.39 21.64 -9.02
N ILE A 516 3.15 21.75 -7.72
CA ILE A 516 2.64 20.69 -6.86
C ILE A 516 1.26 21.06 -6.34
N ASN A 517 0.22 20.49 -6.92
CA ASN A 517 -1.18 20.63 -6.49
C ASN A 517 -1.48 19.60 -5.40
N PHE A 518 -0.91 19.77 -4.21
CA PHE A 518 -0.93 18.74 -3.15
C PHE A 518 -2.34 18.42 -2.65
N GLN A 519 -3.30 19.32 -2.80
CA GLN A 519 -4.71 19.12 -2.43
C GLN A 519 -5.34 17.92 -3.16
N ASN A 520 -4.85 17.60 -4.37
CA ASN A 520 -5.31 16.46 -5.14
C ASN A 520 -4.71 15.12 -4.67
N CYS A 521 -3.77 15.14 -3.72
CA CYS A 521 -3.02 13.95 -3.35
C CYS A 521 -3.90 12.89 -2.68
N VAL A 522 -3.90 11.68 -3.21
CA VAL A 522 -4.60 10.51 -2.66
C VAL A 522 -3.67 9.60 -1.83
N HIS A 523 -2.53 10.10 -1.40
CA HIS A 523 -1.55 9.39 -0.58
C HIS A 523 -1.05 8.05 -1.16
N CYS A 524 -1.03 7.92 -2.49
CA CYS A 524 -0.62 6.68 -3.16
C CYS A 524 0.89 6.40 -3.07
N LYS A 525 1.71 7.43 -2.84
CA LYS A 525 3.19 7.38 -2.67
C LYS A 525 3.97 6.98 -3.92
N THR A 526 3.35 6.94 -5.09
CA THR A 526 4.02 6.58 -6.35
C THR A 526 5.18 7.54 -6.66
N CYS A 527 5.06 8.82 -6.33
CA CYS A 527 6.10 9.82 -6.53
C CYS A 527 7.36 9.54 -5.71
N ASP A 528 7.22 9.21 -4.44
CA ASP A 528 8.33 8.83 -3.54
C ASP A 528 9.05 7.53 -4.00
N ILE A 529 8.38 6.73 -4.84
CA ILE A 529 8.89 5.45 -5.35
C ILE A 529 9.51 5.60 -6.74
N LYS A 530 8.80 6.26 -7.67
CA LYS A 530 9.09 6.21 -9.11
C LYS A 530 9.87 7.40 -9.62
N ASP A 531 10.01 8.46 -8.84
CA ASP A 531 10.78 9.63 -9.23
C ASP A 531 12.23 9.25 -9.61
N PRO A 532 12.67 9.46 -10.87
CA PRO A 532 13.99 9.04 -11.30
C PRO A 532 15.13 9.72 -10.52
N ALA A 533 14.93 10.96 -10.11
CA ALA A 533 15.89 11.72 -9.32
C ALA A 533 15.81 11.38 -7.82
N GLN A 534 14.83 10.58 -7.37
CA GLN A 534 14.53 10.32 -5.96
C GLN A 534 14.46 11.62 -5.13
N ASN A 535 13.92 12.66 -5.75
CA ASN A 535 13.85 14.02 -5.22
C ASN A 535 12.57 14.29 -4.43
N ILE A 536 11.46 13.65 -4.83
CA ILE A 536 10.16 13.83 -4.19
C ILE A 536 10.06 12.92 -2.97
N VAL A 537 9.88 13.49 -1.79
CA VAL A 537 9.70 12.76 -0.52
C VAL A 537 8.29 13.00 0.00
N TRP A 538 7.52 11.92 0.12
CA TRP A 538 6.23 11.97 0.79
C TRP A 538 6.42 11.95 2.31
N THR A 539 5.84 12.93 3.00
CA THR A 539 5.79 13.01 4.47
C THR A 539 4.34 12.93 4.94
N THR A 540 4.13 12.67 6.23
CA THR A 540 2.77 12.60 6.78
C THR A 540 2.17 14.01 6.85
N PRO A 541 0.99 14.29 6.25
CA PRO A 541 0.28 15.56 6.42
C PRO A 541 -0.38 15.64 7.81
N GLN A 542 -1.05 16.74 8.10
CA GLN A 542 -1.92 16.85 9.27
C GLN A 542 -2.91 15.70 9.35
N GLY A 543 -3.30 15.35 10.57
CA GLY A 543 -4.29 14.31 10.81
C GLY A 543 -5.69 14.72 10.32
N GLY A 544 -6.47 13.74 9.88
CA GLY A 544 -7.79 13.95 9.28
C GLY A 544 -7.78 14.18 7.77
N ASP A 545 -6.63 14.54 7.21
CA ASP A 545 -6.47 14.86 5.79
C ASP A 545 -6.27 13.63 4.89
N GLY A 546 -6.59 13.80 3.61
CA GLY A 546 -6.40 12.81 2.56
C GLY A 546 -7.70 12.24 2.01
N PRO A 547 -7.65 11.10 1.30
CA PRO A 547 -8.83 10.49 0.71
C PRO A 547 -9.76 9.90 1.76
N ASN A 548 -11.05 9.84 1.44
CA ASN A 548 -12.03 9.07 2.21
C ASN A 548 -12.75 8.09 1.28
N TYR A 549 -12.37 6.84 1.33
CA TYR A 549 -12.87 5.81 0.42
C TYR A 549 -14.10 5.09 0.98
N PRO A 550 -15.33 5.42 0.53
CA PRO A 550 -16.51 4.72 0.96
C PRO A 550 -16.56 3.32 0.33
N ASN A 551 -16.69 2.29 1.14
CA ASN A 551 -16.86 0.90 0.72
C ASN A 551 -15.79 0.39 -0.28
N MET A 552 -14.52 0.79 -0.09
CA MET A 552 -13.42 0.43 -1.00
C MET A 552 -12.37 -0.47 -0.32
#